data_a00ca3c7b1568b7f76832d66482db28d
#
_entry.id   a00ca3c7b1568b7f76832d66482db28d
#
_cell.length_a   1.000
_cell.length_b   1.000
_cell.length_c   1.000
_cell.angle_alpha   90.00
_cell.angle_beta   90.00
_cell.angle_gamma   90.00
#
_symmetry.space_group_name_H-M   'P 1'
#
loop_
_entity.id
_entity.type
_entity.pdbx_description
1 polymer ?
#
loop_
_entity_poly.entity_id
_entity_poly.type
_entity_poly.pdbx_seq_one_letter_code
_entity_poly.pdbx_strand_id
1 'polypeptide(L)'
;MRSQTLEATAGRVYNALMKRTQNTAQKMEALLRELREKGEKPRLLLHSCCGPCSSSVLEYLLPYFRISVFYYNPNIFPKEEYEHRKREQLRLIQAIKDEAHLRVTRSGDKNASAEISRDKSDADGLNSVDSTLHEPEAAGAFGAVPSDLPAVMPIAVPATVSSTAVPARKEPAGSEAFCFNFPFVPELDTIDADYDPERYFAAVKGQENEKEGGARCSVCFRLRLARAADVAAAGAYDFFATTLTVSPYKNAPLINAIGEEEGERARVAYLASDFKKKNGALRSNQLSKAYGLYRQDYCGCAFSRPSQAEPS
;
A
#
# COMPACT_ATOMS: atom_id res chain seq x y z
N MET A 1 17.23 43.85 7.70
CA MET A 1 16.12 43.75 6.73
C MET A 1 16.08 42.42 5.95
N ARG A 2 17.18 41.69 5.74
CA ARG A 2 17.15 40.37 5.02
C ARG A 2 16.58 39.18 5.82
N SER A 3 16.59 39.21 7.16
CA SER A 3 16.09 38.14 8.01
C SER A 3 14.55 38.06 8.02
N GLN A 4 13.86 39.17 8.09
CA GLN A 4 12.39 39.22 8.15
C GLN A 4 11.69 38.74 6.85
N THR A 5 12.35 38.94 5.70
CA THR A 5 11.82 38.46 4.40
C THR A 5 11.93 36.92 4.26
N LEU A 6 12.96 36.31 4.81
CA LEU A 6 13.13 34.82 4.81
C LEU A 6 12.11 34.13 5.71
N GLU A 7 11.85 34.66 6.89
CA GLU A 7 10.84 34.10 7.82
C GLU A 7 9.42 34.26 7.28
N ALA A 8 9.09 35.40 6.67
CA ALA A 8 7.79 35.60 6.04
C ALA A 8 7.57 34.72 4.80
N THR A 9 8.64 34.33 4.10
CA THR A 9 8.58 33.44 2.95
C THR A 9 8.41 31.96 3.43
N ALA A 10 9.15 31.55 4.46
CA ALA A 10 9.02 30.24 5.09
C ALA A 10 7.62 30.04 5.68
N GLY A 11 7.05 31.05 6.34
CA GLY A 11 5.70 31.01 6.87
C GLY A 11 4.62 30.89 5.79
N ARG A 12 4.78 31.55 4.65
CA ARG A 12 3.86 31.42 3.50
C ARG A 12 3.93 30.04 2.86
N VAL A 13 5.12 29.50 2.68
CA VAL A 13 5.32 28.15 2.15
C VAL A 13 4.74 27.12 3.11
N TYR A 14 4.98 27.24 4.42
CA TYR A 14 4.41 26.38 5.44
C TYR A 14 2.87 26.42 5.43
N ASN A 15 2.27 27.59 5.39
CA ASN A 15 0.81 27.76 5.35
C ASN A 15 0.19 27.21 4.06
N ALA A 16 0.86 27.36 2.92
CA ALA A 16 0.44 26.77 1.65
C ALA A 16 0.49 25.24 1.69
N LEU A 17 1.58 24.67 2.22
CA LEU A 17 1.73 23.24 2.45
C LEU A 17 0.67 22.69 3.41
N MET A 18 0.37 23.39 4.51
CA MET A 18 -0.66 22.98 5.46
C MET A 18 -2.07 23.01 4.87
N LYS A 19 -2.41 24.04 4.07
CA LYS A 19 -3.68 24.09 3.32
C LYS A 19 -3.77 22.96 2.29
N ARG A 20 -2.68 22.62 1.59
CA ARG A 20 -2.60 21.52 0.64
C ARG A 20 -2.82 20.18 1.33
N THR A 21 -2.28 20.00 2.55
CA THR A 21 -2.43 18.77 3.36
C THR A 21 -3.86 18.57 3.88
N GLN A 22 -4.56 19.63 4.27
CA GLN A 22 -5.98 19.55 4.66
C GLN A 22 -6.84 19.16 3.45
N ASN A 23 -6.56 19.74 2.27
CA ASN A 23 -7.24 19.40 1.04
C ASN A 23 -7.00 17.93 0.61
N THR A 24 -5.81 17.38 0.87
CA THR A 24 -5.45 16.00 0.52
C THR A 24 -6.34 14.97 1.26
N ALA A 25 -6.53 15.13 2.57
CA ALA A 25 -7.38 14.22 3.34
C ALA A 25 -8.85 14.30 2.90
N GLN A 26 -9.35 15.51 2.62
CA GLN A 26 -10.71 15.71 2.12
C GLN A 26 -10.92 15.11 0.73
N LYS A 27 -9.95 15.28 -0.18
CA LYS A 27 -10.01 14.67 -1.53
C LYS A 27 -10.04 13.15 -1.46
N MET A 28 -9.19 12.55 -0.61
CA MET A 28 -9.21 11.10 -0.43
C MET A 28 -10.54 10.62 0.13
N GLU A 29 -11.11 11.28 1.14
CA GLU A 29 -12.42 10.90 1.70
C GLU A 29 -13.56 11.04 0.68
N ALA A 30 -13.52 12.08 -0.14
CA ALA A 30 -14.50 12.26 -1.22
C ALA A 30 -14.41 11.11 -2.24
N LEU A 31 -13.20 10.75 -2.66
CA LEU A 31 -12.97 9.61 -3.55
C LEU A 31 -13.48 8.30 -2.92
N LEU A 32 -13.12 8.02 -1.67
CA LEU A 32 -13.54 6.77 -1.00
C LEU A 32 -15.06 6.68 -0.84
N ARG A 33 -15.73 7.81 -0.63
CA ARG A 33 -17.20 7.88 -0.60
C ARG A 33 -17.79 7.57 -1.98
N GLU A 34 -17.26 8.20 -3.02
CA GLU A 34 -17.70 7.98 -4.40
C GLU A 34 -17.55 6.50 -4.82
N LEU A 35 -16.39 5.89 -4.53
CA LEU A 35 -16.15 4.47 -4.80
C LEU A 35 -17.15 3.56 -4.09
N ARG A 36 -17.49 3.89 -2.83
CA ARG A 36 -18.48 3.14 -2.06
C ARG A 36 -19.89 3.28 -2.66
N GLU A 37 -20.29 4.49 -3.05
CA GLU A 37 -21.60 4.78 -3.65
C GLU A 37 -21.78 4.08 -5.00
N LYS A 38 -20.72 4.01 -5.81
CA LYS A 38 -20.71 3.32 -7.10
C LYS A 38 -20.52 1.81 -6.98
N GLY A 39 -20.10 1.30 -5.84
CA GLY A 39 -19.71 -0.11 -5.68
C GLY A 39 -18.46 -0.51 -6.45
N GLU A 40 -17.64 0.47 -6.87
CA GLU A 40 -16.42 0.24 -7.65
C GLU A 40 -15.25 -0.09 -6.74
N LYS A 41 -14.36 -0.98 -7.21
CA LYS A 41 -13.09 -1.32 -6.56
C LYS A 41 -11.94 -1.23 -7.58
N PRO A 42 -11.42 -0.02 -7.83
CA PRO A 42 -10.29 0.15 -8.75
C PRO A 42 -9.03 -0.54 -8.23
N ARG A 43 -8.07 -0.77 -9.12
CA ARG A 43 -6.77 -1.37 -8.81
C ARG A 43 -5.82 -0.33 -8.24
N LEU A 44 -5.25 -0.63 -7.08
CA LEU A 44 -4.27 0.23 -6.40
C LEU A 44 -2.93 -0.49 -6.24
N LEU A 45 -1.85 0.11 -6.76
CA LEU A 45 -0.49 -0.29 -6.41
C LEU A 45 -0.05 0.42 -5.13
N LEU A 46 0.11 -0.31 -4.03
CA LEU A 46 0.53 0.24 -2.74
C LEU A 46 2.02 0.01 -2.50
N HIS A 47 2.85 1.03 -2.71
CA HIS A 47 4.25 0.98 -2.29
C HIS A 47 4.36 0.84 -0.78
N SER A 48 5.02 -0.21 -0.30
CA SER A 48 5.20 -0.51 1.12
C SER A 48 6.65 -0.43 1.56
N CYS A 49 6.88 0.17 2.73
CA CYS A 49 8.21 0.20 3.35
C CYS A 49 8.43 -0.93 4.38
N CYS A 50 7.39 -1.47 4.98
CA CYS A 50 7.47 -2.54 5.98
C CYS A 50 6.06 -3.00 6.42
N GLY A 51 5.97 -4.18 7.03
CA GLY A 51 4.72 -4.73 7.57
C GLY A 51 3.98 -3.79 8.54
N PRO A 52 4.65 -3.25 9.58
CA PRO A 52 4.01 -2.30 10.50
C PRO A 52 3.33 -1.12 9.81
N CYS A 53 4.01 -0.47 8.85
CA CYS A 53 3.44 0.68 8.14
C CYS A 53 2.26 0.28 7.24
N SER A 54 2.28 -0.94 6.68
CA SER A 54 1.22 -1.43 5.81
C SER A 54 -0.04 -1.82 6.56
N SER A 55 0.06 -2.26 7.81
CA SER A 55 -1.06 -2.85 8.54
C SER A 55 -2.28 -1.93 8.61
N SER A 56 -2.12 -0.70 9.11
CA SER A 56 -3.24 0.25 9.23
C SER A 56 -3.70 0.82 7.87
N VAL A 57 -2.79 0.90 6.88
CA VAL A 57 -3.14 1.37 5.54
C VAL A 57 -3.95 0.33 4.79
N LEU A 58 -3.58 -0.95 4.88
CA LEU A 58 -4.35 -2.05 4.31
C LEU A 58 -5.73 -2.16 4.95
N GLU A 59 -5.82 -2.07 6.29
CA GLU A 59 -7.11 -2.04 6.99
C GLU A 59 -8.01 -0.92 6.45
N TYR A 60 -7.45 0.26 6.19
CA TYR A 60 -8.20 1.42 5.75
C TYR A 60 -8.61 1.36 4.27
N LEU A 61 -7.77 0.82 3.38
CA LEU A 61 -7.98 0.88 1.93
C LEU A 61 -8.62 -0.37 1.31
N LEU A 62 -8.47 -1.56 1.90
CA LEU A 62 -9.02 -2.82 1.34
C LEU A 62 -10.54 -2.83 1.13
N PRO A 63 -11.36 -2.08 1.88
CA PRO A 63 -12.78 -1.94 1.57
C PRO A 63 -13.08 -1.28 0.22
N TYR A 64 -12.14 -0.50 -0.32
CA TYR A 64 -12.37 0.37 -1.49
C TYR A 64 -11.57 -0.03 -2.72
N PHE A 65 -10.49 -0.80 -2.57
CA PHE A 65 -9.55 -1.09 -3.66
C PHE A 65 -9.21 -2.58 -3.73
N ARG A 66 -8.88 -3.02 -4.94
CA ARG A 66 -8.08 -4.22 -5.19
C ARG A 66 -6.62 -3.83 -5.08
N ILE A 67 -5.89 -4.36 -4.10
CA ILE A 67 -4.56 -3.86 -3.75
C ILE A 67 -3.49 -4.86 -4.11
N SER A 68 -2.46 -4.39 -4.85
CA SER A 68 -1.18 -5.09 -4.97
C SER A 68 -0.12 -4.32 -4.18
N VAL A 69 0.47 -4.99 -3.19
CA VAL A 69 1.54 -4.41 -2.36
C VAL A 69 2.87 -4.54 -3.10
N PHE A 70 3.49 -3.41 -3.38
CA PHE A 70 4.78 -3.32 -4.05
C PHE A 70 5.89 -3.02 -3.05
N TYR A 71 6.80 -3.99 -2.83
CA TYR A 71 7.88 -3.86 -1.86
C TYR A 71 9.19 -3.49 -2.54
N TYR A 72 9.43 -2.19 -2.77
CA TYR A 72 10.66 -1.65 -3.35
C TYR A 72 11.34 -0.68 -2.38
N ASN A 73 12.43 -1.10 -1.76
CA ASN A 73 13.11 -0.36 -0.70
C ASN A 73 14.64 -0.45 -0.84
N PRO A 74 15.25 0.13 -1.89
CA PRO A 74 16.68 0.04 -2.15
C PRO A 74 17.53 0.75 -1.09
N ASN A 75 16.90 1.59 -0.27
CA ASN A 75 17.55 2.30 0.85
C ASN A 75 17.78 1.43 2.09
N ILE A 76 17.10 0.29 2.20
CA ILE A 76 17.24 -0.57 3.39
C ILE A 76 18.56 -1.35 3.28
N PHE A 77 19.42 -1.18 4.29
CA PHE A 77 20.74 -1.79 4.37
C PHE A 77 21.03 -2.23 5.82
N PRO A 78 21.68 -3.37 6.06
CA PRO A 78 22.18 -4.33 5.08
C PRO A 78 21.06 -5.20 4.45
N LYS A 79 21.43 -6.10 3.53
CA LYS A 79 20.49 -6.97 2.82
C LYS A 79 19.65 -7.83 3.76
N GLU A 80 20.24 -8.29 4.85
CA GLU A 80 19.56 -9.10 5.87
C GLU A 80 18.38 -8.36 6.51
N GLU A 81 18.51 -7.04 6.73
CA GLU A 81 17.43 -6.18 7.23
C GLU A 81 16.35 -5.98 6.18
N TYR A 82 16.73 -5.81 4.90
CA TYR A 82 15.77 -5.76 3.80
C TYR A 82 14.94 -7.05 3.73
N GLU A 83 15.59 -8.21 3.72
CA GLU A 83 14.94 -9.51 3.66
C GLU A 83 14.08 -9.79 4.91
N HIS A 84 14.53 -9.35 6.08
CA HIS A 84 13.74 -9.48 7.31
C HIS A 84 12.44 -8.69 7.20
N ARG A 85 12.48 -7.42 6.80
CA ARG A 85 11.27 -6.59 6.64
C ARG A 85 10.37 -7.08 5.53
N LYS A 86 10.93 -7.64 4.46
CA LYS A 86 10.17 -8.27 3.37
C LYS A 86 9.39 -9.47 3.88
N ARG A 87 10.03 -10.40 4.60
CA ARG A 87 9.35 -11.55 5.22
C ARG A 87 8.21 -11.13 6.15
N GLU A 88 8.43 -10.11 6.98
CA GLU A 88 7.39 -9.57 7.87
C GLU A 88 6.20 -8.96 7.09
N GLN A 89 6.48 -8.31 5.96
CA GLN A 89 5.43 -7.80 5.07
C GLN A 89 4.59 -8.93 4.48
N LEU A 90 5.23 -9.98 3.98
CA LEU A 90 4.56 -11.15 3.41
C LEU A 90 3.75 -11.91 4.48
N ARG A 91 4.30 -12.05 5.69
CA ARG A 91 3.61 -12.67 6.84
C ARG A 91 2.33 -11.90 7.21
N LEU A 92 2.37 -10.57 7.23
CA LEU A 92 1.18 -9.75 7.48
C LEU A 92 0.12 -9.97 6.40
N ILE A 93 0.50 -9.95 5.12
CA ILE A 93 -0.44 -10.13 4.01
C ILE A 93 -1.12 -11.50 4.10
N GLN A 94 -0.36 -12.56 4.37
CA GLN A 94 -0.91 -13.88 4.55
C GLN A 94 -1.88 -13.95 5.73
N ALA A 95 -1.53 -13.35 6.86
CA ALA A 95 -2.41 -13.30 8.03
C ALA A 95 -3.74 -12.58 7.74
N ILE A 96 -3.71 -11.48 6.96
CA ILE A 96 -4.93 -10.78 6.54
C ILE A 96 -5.82 -11.70 5.69
N LYS A 97 -5.24 -12.41 4.73
CA LYS A 97 -5.99 -13.34 3.86
C LYS A 97 -6.61 -14.48 4.67
N ASP A 98 -5.83 -15.11 5.55
CA ASP A 98 -6.28 -16.24 6.38
C ASP A 98 -7.42 -15.82 7.32
N GLU A 99 -7.31 -14.68 7.98
CA GLU A 99 -8.37 -14.16 8.86
C GLU A 99 -9.66 -13.86 8.10
N ALA A 100 -9.55 -13.29 6.91
CA ALA A 100 -10.71 -12.99 6.08
C ALA A 100 -11.42 -14.27 5.62
N HIS A 101 -10.68 -15.29 5.19
CA HIS A 101 -11.23 -16.59 4.81
C HIS A 101 -11.94 -17.27 5.99
N LEU A 102 -11.31 -17.31 7.16
CA LEU A 102 -11.91 -17.91 8.37
C LEU A 102 -13.21 -17.22 8.79
N ARG A 103 -13.34 -15.90 8.57
CA ARG A 103 -14.57 -15.19 8.89
C ARG A 103 -15.70 -15.51 7.93
N VAL A 104 -15.40 -15.53 6.64
CA VAL A 104 -16.42 -15.81 5.61
C VAL A 104 -16.96 -17.23 5.78
N THR A 105 -16.09 -18.23 6.03
CA THR A 105 -16.53 -19.62 6.28
C THR A 105 -17.39 -19.73 7.52
N ARG A 106 -16.98 -19.16 8.66
CA ARG A 106 -17.77 -19.16 9.91
C ARG A 106 -19.12 -18.44 9.78
N SER A 107 -19.20 -17.42 8.94
CA SER A 107 -20.47 -16.68 8.67
C SER A 107 -21.41 -17.51 7.78
N GLY A 108 -20.86 -18.24 6.80
CA GLY A 108 -21.60 -19.16 5.94
C GLY A 108 -22.24 -20.29 6.71
N ASP A 109 -21.49 -20.91 7.66
CA ASP A 109 -22.02 -21.98 8.50
C ASP A 109 -23.17 -21.55 9.41
N LYS A 110 -23.15 -20.30 9.91
CA LYS A 110 -24.26 -19.75 10.72
C LYS A 110 -25.53 -19.54 9.88
N ASN A 111 -25.40 -19.10 8.63
CA ASN A 111 -26.55 -18.94 7.72
C ASN A 111 -27.10 -20.30 7.28
N ALA A 112 -26.25 -21.28 6.97
CA ALA A 112 -26.68 -22.65 6.67
C ALA A 112 -27.42 -23.30 7.85
N SER A 113 -26.95 -23.08 9.08
CA SER A 113 -27.61 -23.57 10.29
C SER A 113 -28.96 -22.87 10.56
N ALA A 114 -29.14 -21.61 10.12
CA ALA A 114 -30.38 -20.88 10.24
C ALA A 114 -31.40 -21.25 9.17
N GLU A 115 -30.97 -21.66 7.98
CA GLU A 115 -31.84 -22.15 6.90
C GLU A 115 -32.34 -23.58 7.19
N ILE A 116 -31.54 -24.47 7.76
CA ILE A 116 -31.96 -25.81 8.16
C ILE A 116 -33.08 -25.79 9.23
N SER A 117 -33.16 -24.72 10.01
CA SER A 117 -34.24 -24.53 11.00
C SER A 117 -35.53 -23.92 10.43
N ARG A 118 -35.54 -23.43 9.20
CA ARG A 118 -36.73 -22.85 8.53
C ARG A 118 -37.43 -23.80 7.56
N ASP A 119 -36.76 -24.87 7.14
CA ASP A 119 -37.27 -25.77 6.08
C ASP A 119 -38.00 -27.03 6.65
N LYS A 120 -38.89 -26.80 7.61
CA LYS A 120 -39.88 -27.78 8.06
C LYS A 120 -41.32 -27.25 7.99
N SER A 121 -41.65 -26.45 7.02
CA SER A 121 -43.03 -26.22 6.62
C SER A 121 -43.05 -25.84 5.15
N ASP A 122 -43.85 -26.61 4.41
CA ASP A 122 -44.32 -26.40 3.05
C ASP A 122 -43.50 -27.05 1.91
N ALA A 123 -43.82 -28.35 1.70
CA ALA A 123 -43.77 -28.99 0.42
C ALA A 123 -45.04 -28.63 -0.34
N ASP A 124 -44.88 -28.03 -1.52
CA ASP A 124 -45.67 -28.38 -2.75
C ASP A 124 -45.50 -27.27 -3.81
N GLY A 125 -45.24 -27.69 -5.05
CA GLY A 125 -45.45 -26.81 -6.21
C GLY A 125 -44.35 -26.83 -7.29
N LEU A 126 -44.53 -27.73 -8.24
CA LEU A 126 -43.88 -27.88 -9.56
C LEU A 126 -43.76 -26.58 -10.39
N ASN A 127 -42.71 -26.42 -11.18
CA ASN A 127 -42.63 -26.47 -12.66
C ASN A 127 -41.59 -25.54 -13.28
N SER A 128 -40.66 -26.15 -14.01
CA SER A 128 -40.27 -26.03 -15.44
C SER A 128 -39.71 -24.71 -16.00
N VAL A 129 -38.52 -24.90 -16.52
CA VAL A 129 -37.90 -24.48 -17.83
C VAL A 129 -37.87 -22.99 -18.20
N ASP A 130 -36.75 -22.40 -18.44
CA ASP A 130 -36.29 -22.14 -19.80
C ASP A 130 -34.84 -21.63 -19.83
N SER A 131 -34.11 -22.17 -20.79
CA SER A 131 -32.72 -21.82 -21.16
C SER A 131 -32.77 -20.85 -22.33
N THR A 132 -32.10 -19.68 -22.23
CA THR A 132 -31.65 -18.98 -23.42
C THR A 132 -30.36 -18.19 -23.12
N LEU A 133 -29.31 -18.61 -23.83
CA LEU A 133 -28.05 -17.94 -24.01
C LEU A 133 -28.21 -16.68 -24.84
N HIS A 134 -27.58 -15.58 -24.42
CA HIS A 134 -27.27 -14.48 -25.33
C HIS A 134 -25.85 -13.95 -25.01
N GLU A 135 -24.96 -14.17 -25.96
CA GLU A 135 -23.72 -13.42 -26.11
C GLU A 135 -24.02 -12.06 -26.76
N PRO A 136 -23.25 -11.01 -26.48
CA PRO A 136 -23.13 -9.91 -27.44
C PRO A 136 -21.74 -9.80 -28.05
N GLU A 137 -21.78 -9.57 -29.34
CA GLU A 137 -20.71 -9.36 -30.30
C GLU A 137 -19.81 -8.15 -30.03
N ALA A 138 -18.60 -8.27 -30.59
CA ALA A 138 -17.60 -7.24 -30.70
C ALA A 138 -17.96 -6.16 -31.74
N ALA A 139 -17.58 -4.91 -31.47
CA ALA A 139 -17.02 -4.00 -32.48
C ALA A 139 -16.60 -2.65 -31.92
N GLY A 140 -15.45 -2.14 -32.34
CA GLY A 140 -15.10 -0.73 -32.20
C GLY A 140 -13.58 -0.47 -32.25
N ALA A 141 -13.04 -0.39 -33.47
CA ALA A 141 -11.67 0.04 -33.74
C ALA A 141 -11.42 1.48 -33.29
N PHE A 142 -10.33 1.76 -32.61
CA PHE A 142 -9.79 3.10 -32.43
C PHE A 142 -8.34 3.20 -32.92
N GLY A 143 -8.07 4.32 -33.56
CA GLY A 143 -7.02 4.69 -34.47
C GLY A 143 -5.58 4.60 -33.95
N ALA A 144 -4.68 4.51 -34.93
CA ALA A 144 -3.23 4.47 -34.81
C ALA A 144 -2.65 5.74 -34.15
N VAL A 145 -1.73 5.54 -33.21
CA VAL A 145 -0.89 6.57 -32.59
C VAL A 145 0.52 6.46 -33.18
N PRO A 146 1.24 7.61 -33.46
CA PRO A 146 2.51 7.61 -34.17
C PRO A 146 3.65 6.97 -33.37
N SER A 147 4.45 6.21 -34.06
CA SER A 147 5.68 5.58 -33.61
C SER A 147 6.84 6.56 -33.64
N ASP A 148 7.25 7.17 -32.50
CA ASP A 148 8.60 7.72 -32.33
C ASP A 148 8.86 7.93 -30.82
N LEU A 149 9.09 6.84 -30.11
CA LEU A 149 9.71 6.84 -28.79
C LEU A 149 10.77 5.73 -28.72
N PRO A 150 11.93 5.99 -28.09
CA PRO A 150 12.98 4.99 -28.00
C PRO A 150 12.48 3.77 -27.22
N ALA A 151 12.80 2.59 -27.74
CA ALA A 151 12.40 1.29 -27.22
C ALA A 151 12.74 1.14 -25.72
N VAL A 152 11.72 1.19 -24.89
CA VAL A 152 11.82 0.71 -23.53
C VAL A 152 11.84 -0.81 -23.60
N MET A 153 12.94 -1.42 -23.16
CA MET A 153 13.06 -2.87 -23.05
C MET A 153 11.85 -3.44 -22.30
N PRO A 154 11.24 -4.51 -22.80
CA PRO A 154 10.09 -5.12 -22.11
C PRO A 154 10.54 -5.63 -20.74
N ILE A 155 9.98 -5.05 -19.68
CA ILE A 155 10.16 -5.53 -18.32
C ILE A 155 9.36 -6.83 -18.23
N ALA A 156 10.07 -7.96 -18.12
CA ALA A 156 9.46 -9.24 -17.84
C ALA A 156 8.69 -9.13 -16.50
N VAL A 157 7.38 -9.30 -16.55
CA VAL A 157 6.56 -9.47 -15.35
C VAL A 157 6.92 -10.85 -14.82
N PRO A 158 7.53 -10.99 -13.63
CA PRO A 158 7.84 -12.31 -13.09
C PRO A 158 6.54 -13.05 -12.82
N ALA A 159 6.48 -14.28 -13.36
CA ALA A 159 5.42 -15.23 -13.06
C ALA A 159 5.31 -15.45 -11.54
N THR A 160 4.08 -15.65 -11.09
CA THR A 160 3.65 -16.00 -9.75
C THR A 160 4.69 -16.73 -8.92
N VAL A 161 5.05 -16.14 -7.78
CA VAL A 161 6.02 -16.69 -6.83
C VAL A 161 5.48 -17.98 -6.21
N SER A 162 6.24 -19.05 -6.41
CA SER A 162 6.07 -20.34 -5.75
C SER A 162 6.06 -20.17 -4.23
N SER A 163 5.05 -20.74 -3.59
CA SER A 163 4.87 -20.79 -2.14
C SER A 163 6.08 -21.42 -1.45
N THR A 164 6.96 -20.62 -0.89
CA THR A 164 7.88 -21.07 0.15
C THR A 164 7.12 -21.09 1.48
N ALA A 165 7.05 -22.26 2.10
CA ALA A 165 6.35 -22.47 3.37
C ALA A 165 6.81 -21.48 4.44
N VAL A 166 5.90 -20.60 4.86
CA VAL A 166 6.10 -19.69 5.98
C VAL A 166 5.97 -20.53 7.26
N PRO A 167 6.91 -20.45 8.22
CA PRO A 167 6.81 -21.22 9.46
C PRO A 167 5.53 -20.88 10.22
N ALA A 168 4.86 -21.92 10.71
CA ALA A 168 3.60 -21.83 11.43
C ALA A 168 3.69 -20.89 12.65
N ARG A 169 2.64 -20.11 12.83
CA ARG A 169 2.43 -19.21 13.96
C ARG A 169 2.43 -19.97 15.28
N LYS A 170 3.18 -19.51 16.29
CA LYS A 170 2.82 -19.78 17.68
C LYS A 170 1.55 -18.97 17.98
N GLU A 171 0.44 -19.65 18.20
CA GLU A 171 -0.81 -19.00 18.57
C GLU A 171 -0.63 -18.18 19.87
N PRO A 172 -1.06 -16.92 19.91
CA PRO A 172 -1.14 -16.20 21.19
C PRO A 172 -2.24 -16.87 22.03
N ALA A 173 -1.88 -17.33 23.18
CA ALA A 173 -2.82 -17.87 24.17
C ALA A 173 -3.83 -16.79 24.57
N GLY A 174 -5.11 -17.02 24.28
CA GLY A 174 -6.24 -16.29 24.86
C GLY A 174 -6.72 -15.07 24.06
N SER A 175 -7.85 -15.26 23.46
CA SER A 175 -8.84 -14.40 22.83
C SER A 175 -8.93 -14.45 21.32
N GLU A 176 -10.10 -14.82 20.84
CA GLU A 176 -10.54 -14.87 19.42
C GLU A 176 -10.75 -13.48 18.78
N ALA A 177 -9.94 -12.50 19.14
CA ALA A 177 -10.04 -11.18 18.54
C ALA A 177 -9.25 -11.14 17.22
N PHE A 178 -9.94 -11.36 16.11
CA PHE A 178 -9.41 -11.04 14.81
C PHE A 178 -9.03 -9.55 14.75
N CYS A 179 -7.83 -9.26 14.24
CA CYS A 179 -7.33 -7.89 14.20
C CYS A 179 -7.92 -7.07 13.06
N PHE A 180 -8.22 -7.72 11.92
CA PHE A 180 -8.94 -7.12 10.79
C PHE A 180 -10.39 -7.59 10.74
N ASN A 181 -11.33 -6.65 10.54
CA ASN A 181 -12.77 -6.96 10.53
C ASN A 181 -13.36 -6.77 9.13
N PHE A 182 -12.94 -7.59 8.18
CA PHE A 182 -13.53 -7.59 6.85
C PHE A 182 -14.70 -8.58 6.77
N PRO A 183 -15.89 -8.16 6.29
CA PRO A 183 -17.01 -9.08 5.99
C PRO A 183 -16.84 -9.78 4.64
N PHE A 184 -15.69 -9.65 3.98
CA PHE A 184 -15.35 -10.18 2.65
C PHE A 184 -13.91 -10.66 2.61
N VAL A 185 -13.58 -11.50 1.65
CA VAL A 185 -12.18 -11.84 1.33
C VAL A 185 -11.59 -10.71 0.49
N PRO A 186 -10.55 -10.01 0.96
CA PRO A 186 -9.98 -8.90 0.22
C PRO A 186 -9.16 -9.38 -0.99
N GLU A 187 -9.25 -8.64 -2.09
CA GLU A 187 -8.36 -8.80 -3.23
C GLU A 187 -7.02 -8.11 -2.92
N LEU A 188 -6.09 -8.90 -2.43
CA LEU A 188 -4.80 -8.44 -1.92
C LEU A 188 -3.68 -9.34 -2.46
N ASP A 189 -2.78 -8.75 -3.25
CA ASP A 189 -1.63 -9.43 -3.84
C ASP A 189 -0.32 -8.74 -3.52
N THR A 190 0.79 -9.33 -3.96
CA THR A 190 2.14 -8.77 -3.81
C THR A 190 2.84 -8.73 -5.14
N ILE A 191 3.60 -7.67 -5.36
CA ILE A 191 4.56 -7.56 -6.46
C ILE A 191 5.94 -7.41 -5.86
N ASP A 192 6.82 -8.33 -6.25
CA ASP A 192 8.22 -8.27 -5.88
C ASP A 192 8.97 -7.25 -6.72
N ALA A 193 9.96 -6.65 -6.10
CA ALA A 193 10.96 -5.84 -6.78
C ALA A 193 12.36 -6.36 -6.46
N ASP A 194 13.27 -6.12 -7.38
CA ASP A 194 14.67 -6.41 -7.16
C ASP A 194 15.23 -5.54 -6.00
N TYR A 195 16.12 -6.13 -5.22
CA TYR A 195 16.89 -5.39 -4.24
C TYR A 195 18.09 -4.75 -4.94
N ASP A 196 18.03 -3.45 -5.11
CA ASP A 196 18.98 -2.63 -5.88
C ASP A 196 19.55 -1.48 -4.99
N PRO A 197 20.37 -1.79 -3.99
CA PRO A 197 20.93 -0.78 -3.09
C PRO A 197 21.94 0.13 -3.80
N GLU A 198 22.62 -0.33 -4.84
CA GLU A 198 23.60 0.44 -5.60
C GLU A 198 22.93 1.67 -6.24
N ARG A 199 21.72 1.51 -6.76
CA ARG A 199 20.93 2.62 -7.30
C ARG A 199 20.63 3.68 -6.25
N TYR A 200 20.33 3.25 -5.02
CA TYR A 200 20.10 4.18 -3.93
C TYR A 200 21.39 4.91 -3.55
N PHE A 201 22.51 4.20 -3.36
CA PHE A 201 23.78 4.81 -3.00
C PHE A 201 24.29 5.78 -4.08
N ALA A 202 24.14 5.43 -5.36
CA ALA A 202 24.48 6.33 -6.47
C ALA A 202 23.62 7.60 -6.45
N ALA A 203 22.30 7.48 -6.19
CA ALA A 203 21.39 8.61 -6.17
C ALA A 203 21.63 9.59 -5.02
N VAL A 204 22.12 9.12 -3.87
CA VAL A 204 22.38 9.94 -2.67
C VAL A 204 23.82 10.34 -2.49
N LYS A 205 24.68 10.06 -3.47
CA LYS A 205 26.11 10.40 -3.41
C LYS A 205 26.31 11.88 -3.15
N GLY A 206 27.17 12.20 -2.17
CA GLY A 206 27.43 13.57 -1.70
C GLY A 206 26.40 14.11 -0.68
N GLN A 207 25.43 13.28 -0.27
CA GLN A 207 24.42 13.62 0.74
C GLN A 207 24.49 12.71 1.97
N GLU A 208 25.58 12.00 2.18
CA GLU A 208 25.78 11.00 3.24
C GLU A 208 25.61 11.62 4.63
N ASN A 209 26.08 12.85 4.80
CA ASN A 209 26.06 13.61 6.07
C ASN A 209 24.76 14.37 6.33
N GLU A 210 23.80 14.31 5.40
CA GLU A 210 22.49 14.94 5.59
C GLU A 210 21.73 14.30 6.75
N LYS A 211 21.04 15.11 7.54
CA LYS A 211 20.18 14.61 8.62
C LYS A 211 18.99 13.84 8.06
N GLU A 212 18.42 12.95 8.85
CA GLU A 212 17.14 12.32 8.51
C GLU A 212 16.05 13.40 8.34
N GLY A 213 15.29 13.29 7.24
CA GLY A 213 14.33 14.32 6.83
C GLY A 213 14.88 15.41 5.89
N GLY A 214 16.19 15.46 5.66
CA GLY A 214 16.85 16.42 4.76
C GLY A 214 16.81 16.03 3.28
N ALA A 215 17.72 16.61 2.47
CA ALA A 215 17.76 16.45 1.01
C ALA A 215 17.91 14.99 0.58
N ARG A 216 18.74 14.20 1.26
CA ARG A 216 18.88 12.75 1.02
C ARG A 216 17.55 12.00 1.09
N CYS A 217 16.70 12.35 2.07
CA CYS A 217 15.39 11.71 2.19
C CYS A 217 14.45 12.06 1.04
N SER A 218 14.53 13.27 0.50
CA SER A 218 13.76 13.69 -0.68
C SER A 218 14.14 12.86 -1.91
N VAL A 219 15.44 12.64 -2.14
CA VAL A 219 15.95 11.77 -3.21
C VAL A 219 15.47 10.33 -3.02
N CYS A 220 15.53 9.82 -1.78
CA CYS A 220 15.04 8.49 -1.43
C CYS A 220 13.54 8.32 -1.72
N PHE A 221 12.71 9.30 -1.37
CA PHE A 221 11.28 9.25 -1.64
C PHE A 221 11.01 9.25 -3.14
N ARG A 222 11.67 10.12 -3.90
CA ARG A 222 11.54 10.19 -5.36
C ARG A 222 11.92 8.87 -6.03
N LEU A 223 13.07 8.30 -5.69
CA LEU A 223 13.54 7.03 -6.24
C LEU A 223 12.50 5.91 -6.08
N ARG A 224 11.86 5.85 -4.93
CA ARG A 224 10.88 4.80 -4.59
C ARG A 224 9.53 5.06 -5.25
N LEU A 225 9.07 6.31 -5.26
CA LEU A 225 7.79 6.67 -5.85
C LEU A 225 7.83 6.67 -7.37
N ALA A 226 8.94 7.07 -7.99
CA ALA A 226 9.14 6.95 -9.42
C ALA A 226 9.02 5.47 -9.87
N ARG A 227 9.70 4.55 -9.16
CA ARG A 227 9.61 3.12 -9.48
C ARG A 227 8.19 2.58 -9.27
N ALA A 228 7.49 3.02 -8.22
CA ALA A 228 6.11 2.64 -7.97
C ALA A 228 5.17 3.15 -9.08
N ALA A 229 5.35 4.39 -9.53
CA ALA A 229 4.57 4.97 -10.63
C ALA A 229 4.81 4.23 -11.94
N ASP A 230 6.07 3.88 -12.27
CA ASP A 230 6.41 3.12 -13.47
C ASP A 230 5.76 1.72 -13.47
N VAL A 231 5.81 1.02 -12.33
CA VAL A 231 5.18 -0.31 -12.19
C VAL A 231 3.66 -0.20 -12.25
N ALA A 232 3.08 0.84 -11.65
CA ALA A 232 1.64 1.07 -11.71
C ALA A 232 1.15 1.35 -13.14
N ALA A 233 1.88 2.17 -13.89
CA ALA A 233 1.56 2.45 -15.29
C ALA A 233 1.70 1.19 -16.15
N ALA A 234 2.80 0.44 -16.03
CA ALA A 234 3.02 -0.78 -16.79
C ALA A 234 1.99 -1.89 -16.48
N GLY A 235 1.52 -1.95 -15.23
CA GLY A 235 0.52 -2.92 -14.76
C GLY A 235 -0.93 -2.46 -14.96
N ALA A 236 -1.17 -1.32 -15.61
CA ALA A 236 -2.50 -0.72 -15.81
C ALA A 236 -3.29 -0.58 -14.49
N TYR A 237 -2.64 -0.06 -13.44
CA TYR A 237 -3.30 0.31 -12.21
C TYR A 237 -4.00 1.65 -12.36
N ASP A 238 -5.17 1.80 -11.73
CA ASP A 238 -5.90 3.06 -11.72
C ASP A 238 -5.21 4.08 -10.81
N PHE A 239 -4.63 3.59 -9.71
CA PHE A 239 -3.95 4.41 -8.71
C PHE A 239 -2.65 3.78 -8.23
N PHE A 240 -1.75 4.63 -7.74
CA PHE A 240 -0.68 4.19 -6.85
C PHE A 240 -0.61 5.05 -5.59
N ALA A 241 -0.12 4.48 -4.50
CA ALA A 241 0.02 5.13 -3.19
C ALA A 241 1.26 4.65 -2.45
N THR A 242 1.52 5.22 -1.28
CA THR A 242 2.62 4.76 -0.42
C THR A 242 2.23 4.71 1.05
N THR A 243 2.78 3.74 1.78
CA THR A 243 2.67 3.66 3.24
C THR A 243 3.61 4.60 3.98
N LEU A 244 4.47 5.34 3.28
CA LEU A 244 5.45 6.24 3.91
C LEU A 244 4.82 7.31 4.79
N THR A 245 3.60 7.76 4.45
CA THR A 245 2.90 8.82 5.15
C THR A 245 2.28 8.40 6.50
N VAL A 246 2.37 7.11 6.88
CA VAL A 246 2.00 6.63 8.23
C VAL A 246 2.99 7.07 9.29
N SER A 247 4.28 7.15 8.92
CA SER A 247 5.34 7.50 9.87
C SER A 247 5.22 8.95 10.35
N PRO A 248 5.22 9.20 11.67
CA PRO A 248 5.22 10.56 12.21
C PRO A 248 6.50 11.33 11.88
N TYR A 249 7.59 10.62 11.59
CA TYR A 249 8.90 11.21 11.29
C TYR A 249 9.08 11.59 9.82
N LYS A 250 8.10 11.31 8.95
CA LYS A 250 8.20 11.60 7.52
C LYS A 250 7.31 12.77 7.11
N ASN A 251 7.84 13.60 6.22
CA ASN A 251 7.15 14.77 5.69
C ASN A 251 6.11 14.35 4.64
N ALA A 252 4.85 14.15 5.07
CA ALA A 252 3.77 13.74 4.18
C ALA A 252 3.49 14.74 3.06
N PRO A 253 3.48 16.08 3.27
CA PRO A 253 3.38 17.05 2.19
C PRO A 253 4.41 16.88 1.09
N LEU A 254 5.68 16.68 1.44
CA LEU A 254 6.76 16.45 0.49
C LEU A 254 6.59 15.13 -0.27
N ILE A 255 6.23 14.05 0.44
CA ILE A 255 5.98 12.73 -0.18
C ILE A 255 4.83 12.84 -1.17
N ASN A 256 3.75 13.54 -0.83
CA ASN A 256 2.61 13.72 -1.72
C ASN A 256 2.97 14.58 -2.95
N ALA A 257 3.74 15.64 -2.77
CA ALA A 257 4.20 16.45 -3.91
C ALA A 257 5.02 15.60 -4.89
N ILE A 258 5.97 14.80 -4.39
CA ILE A 258 6.76 13.87 -5.22
C ILE A 258 5.87 12.82 -5.87
N GLY A 259 4.90 12.28 -5.13
CA GLY A 259 3.97 11.28 -5.67
C GLY A 259 3.10 11.84 -6.80
N GLU A 260 2.60 13.06 -6.66
CA GLU A 260 1.84 13.77 -7.70
C GLU A 260 2.70 14.01 -8.95
N GLU A 261 3.93 14.51 -8.79
CA GLU A 261 4.88 14.74 -9.89
C GLU A 261 5.21 13.43 -10.65
N GLU A 262 5.49 12.35 -9.93
CA GLU A 262 5.80 11.05 -10.53
C GLU A 262 4.56 10.39 -11.17
N GLY A 263 3.37 10.65 -10.62
CA GLY A 263 2.10 10.22 -11.20
C GLY A 263 1.82 10.91 -12.53
N GLU A 264 2.02 12.23 -12.60
CA GLU A 264 1.90 13.00 -13.85
C GLU A 264 2.90 12.50 -14.89
N ARG A 265 4.17 12.27 -14.51
CA ARG A 265 5.22 11.74 -15.39
C ARG A 265 4.83 10.36 -15.96
N ALA A 266 4.37 9.45 -15.13
CA ALA A 266 4.03 8.07 -15.50
C ALA A 266 2.60 7.92 -16.03
N ARG A 267 1.78 8.97 -16.02
CA ARG A 267 0.36 8.98 -16.43
C ARG A 267 -0.50 7.99 -15.64
N VAL A 268 -0.29 7.92 -14.33
CA VAL A 268 -1.09 7.14 -13.39
C VAL A 268 -1.46 8.00 -12.18
N ALA A 269 -2.69 7.89 -11.68
CA ALA A 269 -3.16 8.73 -10.58
C ALA A 269 -2.44 8.39 -9.27
N TYR A 270 -1.92 9.41 -8.57
CA TYR A 270 -1.38 9.24 -7.23
C TYR A 270 -2.47 9.48 -6.18
N LEU A 271 -2.69 8.50 -5.30
CA LEU A 271 -3.59 8.66 -4.17
C LEU A 271 -2.86 9.36 -3.02
N ALA A 272 -2.92 10.69 -3.04
CA ALA A 272 -2.30 11.52 -2.01
C ALA A 272 -2.94 11.27 -0.63
N SER A 273 -2.11 11.11 0.40
CA SER A 273 -2.55 10.66 1.71
C SER A 273 -1.73 11.24 2.86
N ASP A 274 -2.31 11.25 4.06
CA ASP A 274 -1.60 11.47 5.32
C ASP A 274 -2.11 10.44 6.34
N PHE A 275 -1.68 9.19 6.16
CA PHE A 275 -2.17 8.05 6.93
C PHE A 275 -1.82 8.08 8.42
N LYS A 276 -0.92 8.98 8.87
CA LYS A 276 -0.68 9.18 10.32
C LYS A 276 -1.82 9.92 11.02
N LYS A 277 -2.62 10.69 10.27
CA LYS A 277 -3.81 11.35 10.80
C LYS A 277 -4.88 10.34 11.21
N LYS A 278 -5.89 10.79 11.96
CA LYS A 278 -6.98 9.94 12.47
C LYS A 278 -6.47 8.69 13.20
N ASN A 279 -5.39 8.85 13.98
CA ASN A 279 -4.77 7.78 14.75
C ASN A 279 -4.15 6.64 13.92
N GLY A 280 -3.89 6.81 12.62
CA GLY A 280 -3.33 5.75 11.79
C GLY A 280 -1.97 5.23 12.27
N ALA A 281 -1.10 6.09 12.79
CA ALA A 281 0.15 5.67 13.42
C ALA A 281 -0.08 4.86 14.71
N LEU A 282 -1.05 5.25 15.53
CA LEU A 282 -1.45 4.50 16.73
C LEU A 282 -2.03 3.14 16.34
N ARG A 283 -2.93 3.12 15.34
CA ARG A 283 -3.52 1.87 14.83
C ARG A 283 -2.45 0.92 14.28
N SER A 284 -1.47 1.44 13.53
CA SER A 284 -0.30 0.67 13.07
C SER A 284 0.47 0.03 14.25
N ASN A 285 0.62 0.74 15.37
CA ASN A 285 1.25 0.21 16.58
C ASN A 285 0.43 -0.93 17.20
N GLN A 286 -0.88 -0.76 17.31
CA GLN A 286 -1.80 -1.78 17.85
C GLN A 286 -1.77 -3.05 16.99
N LEU A 287 -1.91 -2.91 15.67
CA LEU A 287 -1.88 -4.03 14.73
C LEU A 287 -0.51 -4.71 14.74
N SER A 288 0.59 -3.95 14.81
CA SER A 288 1.93 -4.53 14.91
C SER A 288 2.09 -5.40 16.15
N LYS A 289 1.56 -4.98 17.29
CA LYS A 289 1.57 -5.78 18.53
C LYS A 289 0.70 -7.03 18.39
N ALA A 290 -0.51 -6.88 17.87
CA ALA A 290 -1.46 -7.97 17.70
C ALA A 290 -0.95 -9.06 16.76
N TYR A 291 -0.27 -8.67 15.66
CA TYR A 291 0.34 -9.62 14.72
C TYR A 291 1.78 -10.01 15.11
N GLY A 292 2.33 -9.49 16.21
CA GLY A 292 3.73 -9.72 16.58
C GLY A 292 4.70 -9.33 15.47
N LEU A 293 4.46 -8.21 14.78
CA LEU A 293 5.30 -7.77 13.68
C LEU A 293 6.60 -7.16 14.21
N TYR A 294 7.70 -7.44 13.51
CA TYR A 294 8.96 -6.77 13.74
C TYR A 294 8.82 -5.27 13.49
N ARG A 295 9.09 -4.47 14.51
CA ARG A 295 9.13 -3.00 14.42
C ARG A 295 10.55 -2.53 14.56
N GLN A 296 11.03 -1.94 13.47
CA GLN A 296 12.33 -1.28 13.43
C GLN A 296 12.27 0.09 14.14
N ASP A 297 13.36 0.50 14.74
CA ASP A 297 13.58 1.77 15.41
C ASP A 297 14.24 2.84 14.52
N TYR A 298 14.66 2.47 13.31
CA TYR A 298 15.27 3.36 12.33
C TYR A 298 14.67 3.15 10.93
N CYS A 299 14.91 4.07 10.02
CA CYS A 299 14.29 4.06 8.70
C CYS A 299 14.79 2.91 7.78
N GLY A 300 15.91 2.28 8.11
CA GLY A 300 16.57 1.23 7.32
C GLY A 300 17.70 1.75 6.43
N CYS A 301 17.79 3.05 6.23
CA CYS A 301 18.88 3.69 5.49
C CYS A 301 20.20 3.51 6.24
N ALA A 302 21.27 3.18 5.54
CA ALA A 302 22.60 3.01 6.12
C ALA A 302 23.05 4.25 6.94
N PHE A 303 22.66 5.44 6.49
CA PHE A 303 23.02 6.72 7.10
C PHE A 303 22.10 7.16 8.25
N SER A 304 21.01 6.43 8.55
CA SER A 304 20.10 6.71 9.66
C SER A 304 20.23 5.70 10.80
N ARG A 305 21.16 4.77 10.69
CA ARG A 305 21.45 3.80 11.75
C ARG A 305 22.05 4.55 12.94
N PRO A 306 21.54 4.38 14.17
CA PRO A 306 22.22 4.88 15.34
C PRO A 306 23.66 4.33 15.32
N SER A 307 24.67 5.20 15.48
CA SER A 307 26.02 4.74 15.70
C SER A 307 25.98 3.79 16.90
N GLN A 308 26.37 2.53 16.68
CA GLN A 308 26.65 1.65 17.80
C GLN A 308 27.79 2.36 18.56
N ALA A 309 27.46 2.94 19.71
CA ALA A 309 28.47 3.37 20.64
C ALA A 309 29.32 2.12 20.93
N GLU A 310 30.61 2.17 20.63
CA GLU A 310 31.53 1.12 21.02
C GLU A 310 31.37 0.94 22.54
N PRO A 311 31.26 -0.30 23.03
CA PRO A 311 31.19 -0.53 24.46
C PRO A 311 32.52 -0.04 25.05
N SER A 312 32.44 1.00 25.87
CA SER A 312 33.51 1.54 26.68
C SER A 312 34.01 0.54 27.74
#